data_6d1566f03b85915c77add7fa4973ee9d
#
_entry.id   6d1566f03b85915c77add7fa4973ee9d
#
_cell.length_a   1.000
_cell.length_b   1.000
_cell.length_c   1.000
_cell.angle_alpha   90.00
_cell.angle_beta   90.00
_cell.angle_gamma   90.00
#
_symmetry.space_group_name_H-M   'P 1'
#
loop_
_entity.id
_entity.type
_entity.pdbx_description
1 polymer ?
#
loop_
_entity_poly.entity_id
_entity_poly.type
_entity_poly.pdbx_seq_one_letter_code
_entity_poly.pdbx_strand_id
1 'polypeptide(L)' 'METVEEFLAHSIKLEQEAALRFGQLADAMDSCGNKEVSKLFRQLADYSRMHQADAQARAGFRD' A
#
# COMPACT_ATOMS: atom_id res chain seq x y z
N MET A 1 -12.31 -2.53 17.13
CA MET A 1 -11.56 -1.25 17.09
C MET A 1 -12.36 -0.19 17.80
N GLU A 2 -11.78 0.41 18.82
CA GLU A 2 -12.54 1.29 19.70
C GLU A 2 -12.21 2.77 19.53
N THR A 3 -11.07 3.08 18.88
CA THR A 3 -10.66 4.47 18.71
C THR A 3 -10.28 4.75 17.26
N VAL A 4 -10.32 6.04 16.91
CA VAL A 4 -9.85 6.49 15.60
C VAL A 4 -8.37 6.17 15.41
N GLU A 5 -7.60 6.31 16.47
CA GLU A 5 -6.16 6.03 16.43
C GLU A 5 -5.89 4.56 16.13
N GLU A 6 -6.63 3.66 16.76
CA GLU A 6 -6.51 2.23 16.49
C GLU A 6 -6.93 1.89 15.05
N PHE A 7 -8.00 2.51 14.58
CA PHE A 7 -8.44 2.35 13.20
C PHE A 7 -7.37 2.79 12.22
N LEU A 8 -6.78 3.96 12.45
CA LEU A 8 -5.74 4.49 11.56
C LEU A 8 -4.49 3.62 11.58
N ALA A 9 -4.08 3.15 12.76
CA ALA A 9 -2.93 2.26 12.87
C ALA A 9 -3.16 0.96 12.09
N HIS A 10 -4.36 0.42 12.18
CA HIS A 10 -4.73 -0.78 11.43
C HIS A 10 -4.73 -0.52 9.92
N SER A 11 -5.26 0.64 9.51
CA SER A 11 -5.27 1.03 8.09
C SER A 11 -3.86 1.18 7.53
N ILE A 12 -2.95 1.77 8.30
CA ILE A 12 -1.55 1.91 7.91
C ILE A 12 -0.94 0.54 7.63
N LYS A 13 -1.16 -0.39 8.55
CA LYS A 13 -0.64 -1.75 8.41
C LYS A 13 -1.19 -2.45 7.17
N LEU A 14 -2.50 -2.33 6.93
CA LEU A 14 -3.13 -2.93 5.76
C LEU A 14 -2.58 -2.34 4.46
N GLU A 15 -2.36 -1.03 4.44
CA GLU A 15 -1.80 -0.39 3.24
C GLU A 15 -0.35 -0.78 3.01
N GLN A 16 0.43 -0.97 4.07
CA GLN A 16 1.80 -1.48 3.95
C GLN A 16 1.82 -2.87 3.33
N GLU A 17 0.96 -3.75 3.83
CA GLU A 17 0.86 -5.12 3.32
C GLU A 17 0.40 -5.13 1.86
N ALA A 18 -0.56 -4.27 1.51
CA ALA A 18 -1.07 -4.16 0.15
C ALA A 18 0.02 -3.68 -0.80
N ALA A 19 0.78 -2.65 -0.42
CA ALA A 19 1.85 -2.12 -1.24
C ALA A 19 2.91 -3.19 -1.53
N LEU A 20 3.29 -3.94 -0.51
CA LEU A 20 4.27 -5.02 -0.67
C LEU A 20 3.75 -6.09 -1.62
N ARG A 21 2.51 -6.51 -1.43
CA ARG A 21 1.90 -7.56 -2.24
C ARG A 21 1.74 -7.13 -3.70
N PHE A 22 1.28 -5.91 -3.94
CA PHE A 22 1.16 -5.38 -5.30
C PHE A 22 2.53 -5.28 -5.98
N GLY A 23 3.57 -4.89 -5.25
CA GLY A 23 4.92 -4.88 -5.78
C GLY A 23 5.40 -6.25 -6.20
N GLN A 24 5.13 -7.27 -5.39
CA GLN A 24 5.49 -8.66 -5.71
C GLN A 24 4.73 -9.16 -6.95
N LEU A 25 3.45 -8.81 -7.06
CA LEU A 25 2.65 -9.16 -8.23
C LEU A 25 3.16 -8.48 -9.49
N ALA A 26 3.57 -7.21 -9.37
CA ALA A 26 4.17 -6.49 -10.48
C ALA A 26 5.44 -7.18 -10.97
N ASP A 27 6.30 -7.59 -10.04
CA ASP A 27 7.53 -8.30 -10.39
C ASP A 27 7.24 -9.64 -11.08
N ALA A 28 6.24 -10.37 -10.59
CA ALA A 28 5.84 -11.63 -11.19
C ALA A 28 5.34 -11.43 -12.63
N MET A 29 4.55 -10.36 -12.84
CA MET A 29 4.05 -10.05 -14.19
C MET A 29 5.18 -9.64 -15.12
N ASP A 30 6.16 -8.90 -14.63
CA ASP A 30 7.36 -8.58 -15.42
C ASP A 30 8.10 -9.85 -15.84
N SER A 31 8.27 -10.79 -14.92
CA SER A 31 8.94 -12.05 -15.20
C SER A 31 8.22 -12.89 -16.25
N CYS A 32 6.89 -12.77 -16.32
CA CYS A 32 6.08 -13.43 -17.33
C CYS A 32 6.00 -12.66 -18.65
N GLY A 33 6.61 -11.49 -18.73
CA GLY A 33 6.54 -10.64 -19.91
C GLY A 33 5.26 -9.83 -20.03
N ASN A 34 4.41 -9.83 -19.01
CA ASN A 34 3.15 -9.08 -19.03
C ASN A 34 3.36 -7.67 -18.47
N LYS A 35 3.89 -6.79 -19.32
CA LYS A 35 4.29 -5.45 -18.90
C LYS A 35 3.11 -4.54 -18.53
N GLU A 36 1.99 -4.71 -19.20
CA GLU A 36 0.81 -3.87 -18.93
C GLU A 36 0.23 -4.17 -17.56
N VAL A 37 0.12 -5.44 -17.20
CA VAL A 37 -0.41 -5.84 -15.90
C VAL A 37 0.59 -5.50 -14.81
N SER A 38 1.89 -5.65 -15.07
CA SER A 38 2.93 -5.22 -14.13
C SER A 38 2.78 -3.74 -13.80
N LYS A 39 2.60 -2.91 -14.82
CA LYS A 39 2.43 -1.47 -14.64
C LYS A 39 1.20 -1.16 -13.79
N LEU A 40 0.11 -1.87 -14.01
CA LEU A 40 -1.11 -1.70 -13.22
C LEU A 40 -0.85 -2.02 -11.74
N PHE A 41 -0.19 -3.12 -11.46
CA PHE A 41 0.14 -3.48 -10.08
C PHE A 41 1.08 -2.47 -9.42
N ARG A 42 2.03 -1.89 -10.17
CA ARG A 42 2.87 -0.83 -9.62
C ARG A 42 2.08 0.42 -9.27
N GLN A 43 1.09 0.77 -10.09
CA GLN A 43 0.19 1.88 -9.79
C GLN A 43 -0.61 1.61 -8.51
N LEU A 44 -1.10 0.38 -8.35
CA LEU A 44 -1.82 0.00 -7.13
C LEU A 44 -0.92 0.05 -5.90
N ALA A 45 0.34 -0.36 -6.04
CA ALA A 45 1.31 -0.25 -4.95
C ALA A 45 1.54 1.22 -4.56
N ASP A 46 1.65 2.10 -5.55
CA ASP A 46 1.82 3.53 -5.29
C ASP A 46 0.61 4.13 -4.59
N TYR A 47 -0.59 3.74 -4.99
CA TYR A 47 -1.82 4.16 -4.31
C TYR A 47 -1.82 3.73 -2.85
N SER A 48 -1.43 2.49 -2.57
CA SER A 48 -1.38 2.01 -1.19
C SER A 48 -0.37 2.81 -0.35
N ARG A 49 0.77 3.18 -0.94
CA ARG A 49 1.75 4.02 -0.25
C ARG A 49 1.23 5.42 0.03
N MET A 50 0.47 5.98 -0.91
CA MET A 50 -0.17 7.29 -0.72
C MET A 50 -1.20 7.24 0.39
N HIS A 51 -2.03 6.21 0.42
CA HIS A 51 -3.02 6.02 1.48
C HIS A 51 -2.34 5.83 2.83
N GLN A 52 -1.24 5.09 2.86
CA GLN A 52 -0.46 4.90 4.08
C GLN A 52 0.06 6.24 4.60
N ALA A 53 0.65 7.06 3.74
CA ALA A 53 1.18 8.36 4.12
C ALA A 53 0.07 9.28 4.62
N ASP A 54 -1.08 9.26 3.96
CA ASP A 54 -2.24 10.05 4.38
C ASP A 54 -2.75 9.62 5.75
N ALA A 55 -2.86 8.32 5.97
CA ALA A 55 -3.30 7.78 7.26
C ALA A 55 -2.31 8.13 8.37
N GLN A 56 -1.01 8.07 8.08
CA GLN A 56 0.03 8.45 9.05
C GLN A 56 -0.07 9.94 9.42
N ALA A 57 -0.31 10.79 8.43
CA ALA A 57 -0.47 12.22 8.66
C ALA A 57 -1.69 12.49 9.53
N ARG A 58 -2.80 11.82 9.27
CA ARG A 58 -4.04 11.97 10.03
C ARG A 58 -3.91 11.46 11.46
N ALA A 59 -3.16 10.40 11.64
CA ALA A 59 -2.92 9.83 12.97
C ALA A 59 -1.97 10.69 13.81
N GLY A 60 -1.26 11.61 13.18
CA GLY A 60 -0.27 12.42 13.87
C GLY A 60 0.98 11.66 14.25
N PHE A 61 1.25 10.55 13.61
CA PHE A 61 2.48 9.80 13.83
C PHE A 61 3.66 10.59 13.32
N ARG A 62 4.64 10.79 14.19
CA ARG A 62 5.85 11.54 13.86
C ARG A 62 7.06 10.73 14.29
N ASP A 63 8.08 10.83 13.52
CA ASP A 63 9.37 10.22 13.87
C ASP A 63 10.08 10.99 14.99
#